data_1abc656e871fb000f9df47fc54014486
#
_entry.id   1abc656e871fb000f9df47fc54014486
#
_cell.length_a   1.000
_cell.length_b   1.000
_cell.length_c   1.000
_cell.angle_alpha   90.00
_cell.angle_beta   90.00
_cell.angle_gamma   90.00
#
_symmetry.space_group_name_H-M   'P 1'
#
loop_
_entity.id
_entity.type
_entity.pdbx_description
1 polymer ?
#
loop_
_entity_poly.entity_id
_entity_poly.type
_entity_poly.pdbx_seq_one_letter_code
_entity_poly.pdbx_strand_id
1 'polypeptide(L)'
;DFSCVAEPGQTVAIVGPTGAGKTTLIKLLQRFYDVDGGSLRVEGIDVRDWDRAALREEFAMVLQDTWLFNGTIRENIRYGRPDATDAEVEAAAKAARCDHFIHTLAGGYDFVINEEGTNLSQGQRQLVTIARAILADRPALILDEATSNVDTRTEELIQRAMDELMRGRTSFVIA
;
A
#
# COMPACT_ATOMS: atom_id res chain seq x y z
N ASP A 1 10.77 -25.97 -3.47
CA ASP A 1 10.73 -25.62 -2.05
C ASP A 1 11.33 -24.21 -1.90
N PHE A 2 10.61 -23.33 -1.21
CA PHE A 2 11.05 -21.97 -0.92
C PHE A 2 11.04 -21.77 0.60
N SER A 3 12.13 -21.27 1.15
CA SER A 3 12.25 -20.93 2.57
C SER A 3 12.96 -19.59 2.73
N CYS A 4 12.36 -18.68 3.47
CA CYS A 4 12.90 -17.35 3.73
C CYS A 4 12.42 -16.87 5.10
N VAL A 5 13.25 -16.07 5.77
CA VAL A 5 12.88 -15.34 6.98
C VAL A 5 13.02 -13.86 6.69
N ALA A 6 11.99 -13.08 7.00
CA ALA A 6 12.03 -11.62 6.97
C ALA A 6 12.06 -11.11 8.42
N GLU A 7 13.11 -10.39 8.76
CA GLU A 7 13.25 -9.80 10.09
C GLU A 7 12.46 -8.48 10.19
N PRO A 8 12.03 -8.10 11.39
CA PRO A 8 11.33 -6.83 11.60
C PRO A 8 12.11 -5.63 11.03
N GLY A 9 11.44 -4.79 10.25
CA GLY A 9 12.03 -3.62 9.59
C GLY A 9 12.86 -3.92 8.34
N GLN A 10 12.94 -5.17 7.90
CA GLN A 10 13.68 -5.57 6.71
C GLN A 10 12.84 -5.33 5.44
N THR A 11 13.52 -4.91 4.37
CA THR A 11 12.94 -4.91 3.01
C THR A 11 13.35 -6.16 2.27
N VAL A 12 12.37 -6.93 1.81
CA VAL A 12 12.56 -8.17 1.05
C VAL A 12 12.04 -7.97 -0.37
N ALA A 13 12.94 -8.03 -1.36
CA ALA A 13 12.56 -7.98 -2.77
C ALA A 13 12.20 -9.38 -3.28
N ILE A 14 11.01 -9.53 -3.82
CA ILE A 14 10.50 -10.75 -4.46
C ILE A 14 10.61 -10.56 -5.97
N VAL A 15 11.68 -11.11 -6.54
CA VAL A 15 11.99 -10.93 -7.97
C VAL A 15 11.77 -12.23 -8.74
N GLY A 16 11.37 -12.12 -9.99
CA GLY A 16 11.19 -13.27 -10.86
C GLY A 16 10.38 -12.95 -12.11
N PRO A 17 10.45 -13.80 -13.16
CA PRO A 17 9.68 -13.59 -14.38
C PRO A 17 8.17 -13.66 -14.10
N THR A 18 7.39 -13.16 -15.05
CA THR A 18 5.92 -13.33 -15.03
C THR A 18 5.58 -14.82 -14.91
N GLY A 19 4.65 -15.17 -14.02
CA GLY A 19 4.27 -16.55 -13.75
C GLY A 19 5.16 -17.29 -12.74
N ALA A 20 6.20 -16.65 -12.18
CA ALA A 20 7.07 -17.27 -11.16
C ALA A 20 6.39 -17.53 -9.79
N GLY A 21 5.15 -17.08 -9.61
CA GLY A 21 4.40 -17.29 -8.36
C GLY A 21 4.51 -16.13 -7.35
N LYS A 22 5.07 -14.97 -7.73
CA LYS A 22 5.18 -13.79 -6.86
C LYS A 22 3.84 -13.41 -6.23
N THR A 23 2.81 -13.24 -7.05
CA THR A 23 1.44 -12.94 -6.58
C THR A 23 0.86 -14.06 -5.71
N THR A 24 1.20 -15.31 -6.00
CA THR A 24 0.75 -16.45 -5.19
C THR A 24 1.34 -16.38 -3.78
N LEU A 25 2.62 -16.02 -3.65
CA LEU A 25 3.26 -15.86 -2.35
C LEU A 25 2.55 -14.78 -1.52
N ILE A 26 2.23 -13.63 -2.13
CA ILE A 26 1.48 -12.55 -1.45
C ILE A 26 0.08 -13.02 -1.01
N LYS A 27 -0.61 -13.77 -1.88
CA LYS A 27 -1.93 -14.33 -1.54
C LYS A 27 -1.86 -15.35 -0.40
N LEU A 28 -0.76 -16.10 -0.28
CA LEU A 28 -0.51 -17.00 0.83
C LEU A 28 -0.22 -16.23 2.12
N LEU A 29 0.60 -15.15 2.07
CA LEU A 29 0.87 -14.27 3.22
C LEU A 29 -0.43 -13.71 3.83
N GLN A 30 -1.38 -13.34 2.98
CA GLN A 30 -2.67 -12.80 3.40
C GLN A 30 -3.76 -13.86 3.60
N ARG A 31 -3.37 -15.15 3.47
CA ARG A 31 -4.28 -16.29 3.62
C ARG A 31 -5.53 -16.20 2.72
N PHE A 32 -5.35 -15.81 1.44
CA PHE A 32 -6.38 -16.05 0.43
C PHE A 32 -6.50 -17.53 0.10
N TYR A 33 -5.40 -18.26 0.26
CA TYR A 33 -5.29 -19.72 0.18
C TYR A 33 -4.47 -20.23 1.35
N ASP A 34 -4.74 -21.43 1.82
CA ASP A 34 -3.90 -22.11 2.79
C ASP A 34 -2.74 -22.80 2.06
N VAL A 35 -1.60 -22.99 2.72
CA VAL A 35 -0.45 -23.72 2.16
C VAL A 35 -0.73 -25.22 2.15
N ASP A 36 -0.37 -25.90 1.04
CA ASP A 36 -0.52 -27.36 0.92
C ASP A 36 0.52 -28.11 1.76
N GLY A 37 1.65 -27.49 2.05
CA GLY A 37 2.73 -28.07 2.85
C GLY A 37 3.69 -27.02 3.38
N GLY A 38 4.47 -27.40 4.38
CA GLY A 38 5.33 -26.47 5.09
C GLY A 38 4.59 -25.59 6.08
N SER A 39 5.18 -24.44 6.45
CA SER A 39 4.58 -23.46 7.34
C SER A 39 4.89 -22.04 6.87
N LEU A 40 3.93 -21.15 6.97
CA LEU A 40 4.11 -19.72 6.78
C LEU A 40 3.70 -19.05 8.09
N ARG A 41 4.57 -18.22 8.64
CA ARG A 41 4.36 -17.61 9.95
C ARG A 41 4.45 -16.09 9.87
N VAL A 42 3.55 -15.44 10.59
CA VAL A 42 3.56 -13.99 10.84
C VAL A 42 3.61 -13.82 12.36
N GLU A 43 4.57 -13.02 12.86
CA GLU A 43 4.81 -12.85 14.30
C GLU A 43 5.01 -14.20 15.04
N GLY A 44 5.65 -15.17 14.38
CA GLY A 44 5.89 -16.50 14.93
C GLY A 44 4.68 -17.45 14.91
N ILE A 45 3.48 -16.98 14.58
CA ILE A 45 2.23 -17.74 14.54
C ILE A 45 1.97 -18.20 13.10
N ASP A 46 1.62 -19.48 12.91
CA ASP A 46 1.25 -19.99 11.57
C ASP A 46 0.02 -19.25 11.08
N VAL A 47 0.03 -18.83 9.80
CA VAL A 47 -1.09 -18.08 9.21
C VAL A 47 -2.42 -18.83 9.28
N ARG A 48 -2.39 -20.16 9.40
CA ARG A 48 -3.60 -20.99 9.56
C ARG A 48 -4.26 -20.87 10.93
N ASP A 49 -3.48 -20.44 11.94
CA ASP A 49 -3.95 -20.24 13.32
C ASP A 49 -4.43 -18.80 13.57
N TRP A 50 -4.21 -17.89 12.63
CA TRP A 50 -4.70 -16.52 12.69
C TRP A 50 -6.20 -16.45 12.33
N ASP A 51 -6.92 -15.50 12.94
CA ASP A 51 -8.14 -14.99 12.32
C ASP A 51 -7.79 -14.29 11.00
N ARG A 52 -8.55 -14.54 9.94
CA ARG A 52 -8.23 -14.02 8.60
C ARG A 52 -8.31 -12.50 8.51
N ALA A 53 -9.25 -11.88 9.22
CA ALA A 53 -9.40 -10.44 9.23
C ALA A 53 -8.23 -9.81 9.99
N ALA A 54 -7.90 -10.32 11.17
CA ALA A 54 -6.78 -9.87 11.98
C ALA A 54 -5.43 -10.01 11.24
N LEU A 55 -5.19 -11.15 10.56
CA LEU A 55 -3.97 -11.34 9.76
C LEU A 55 -3.83 -10.28 8.65
N ARG A 56 -4.92 -9.97 7.95
CA ARG A 56 -4.89 -8.98 6.87
C ARG A 56 -4.69 -7.56 7.38
N GLU A 57 -5.08 -7.29 8.62
CA GLU A 57 -4.83 -6.01 9.26
C GLU A 57 -3.35 -5.78 9.62
N GLU A 58 -2.51 -6.82 9.64
CA GLU A 58 -1.07 -6.67 9.80
C GLU A 58 -0.37 -6.08 8.57
N PHE A 59 -1.06 -6.03 7.42
CA PHE A 59 -0.48 -5.60 6.15
C PHE A 59 -1.18 -4.35 5.60
N ALA A 60 -0.38 -3.38 5.13
CA ALA A 60 -0.86 -2.37 4.19
C ALA A 60 -0.34 -2.71 2.79
N MET A 61 -1.11 -2.36 1.77
CA MET A 61 -0.80 -2.68 0.38
C MET A 61 -0.77 -1.44 -0.48
N VAL A 62 0.26 -1.33 -1.30
CA VAL A 62 0.31 -0.38 -2.42
C VAL A 62 0.52 -1.20 -3.69
N LEU A 63 -0.54 -1.34 -4.47
CA LEU A 63 -0.55 -2.14 -5.69
C LEU A 63 -0.39 -1.27 -6.93
N GLN A 64 0.05 -1.88 -8.02
CA GLN A 64 0.15 -1.25 -9.35
C GLN A 64 -1.21 -0.68 -9.80
N ASP A 65 -2.26 -1.49 -9.68
CA ASP A 65 -3.63 -1.06 -9.95
C ASP A 65 -4.17 -0.30 -8.73
N THR A 66 -4.07 1.02 -8.79
CA THR A 66 -4.55 1.90 -7.73
C THR A 66 -6.08 1.93 -7.72
N TRP A 67 -6.67 1.36 -6.67
CA TRP A 67 -8.10 1.44 -6.47
C TRP A 67 -8.47 2.61 -5.55
N LEU A 68 -9.30 3.51 -6.07
CA LEU A 68 -9.95 4.58 -5.32
C LEU A 68 -11.46 4.50 -5.57
N PHE A 69 -12.25 4.72 -4.52
CA PHE A 69 -13.70 4.70 -4.66
C PHE A 69 -14.25 6.10 -4.97
N ASN A 70 -15.47 6.16 -5.49
CA ASN A 70 -16.19 7.40 -5.70
C ASN A 70 -16.48 8.07 -4.35
N GLY A 71 -15.78 9.16 -4.07
CA GLY A 71 -15.80 9.88 -2.81
C GLY A 71 -14.71 10.93 -2.79
N THR A 72 -14.62 11.70 -1.71
CA THR A 72 -13.61 12.74 -1.58
C THR A 72 -12.19 12.15 -1.45
N ILE A 73 -11.17 12.95 -1.74
CA ILE A 73 -9.77 12.57 -1.47
C ILE A 73 -9.60 12.27 0.03
N ARG A 74 -10.19 13.09 0.88
CA ARG A 74 -10.19 12.91 2.34
C ARG A 74 -10.72 11.54 2.75
N GLU A 75 -11.87 11.13 2.22
CA GLU A 75 -12.47 9.83 2.50
C GLU A 75 -11.62 8.69 1.96
N ASN A 76 -11.05 8.83 0.78
CA ASN A 76 -10.16 7.84 0.18
C ASN A 76 -8.88 7.61 1.02
N ILE A 77 -8.28 8.66 1.58
CA ILE A 77 -7.13 8.53 2.48
C ILE A 77 -7.59 7.92 3.82
N ARG A 78 -8.69 8.42 4.40
CA ARG A 78 -9.26 7.95 5.67
C ARG A 78 -9.68 6.48 5.65
N TYR A 79 -9.89 5.91 4.47
CA TYR A 79 -10.17 4.47 4.33
C TYR A 79 -9.08 3.59 4.95
N GLY A 80 -7.84 4.06 5.05
CA GLY A 80 -6.75 3.37 5.75
C GLY A 80 -6.96 3.24 7.26
N ARG A 81 -7.63 4.23 7.86
CA ARG A 81 -8.02 4.25 9.28
C ARG A 81 -9.28 5.10 9.45
N PRO A 82 -10.47 4.48 9.50
CA PRO A 82 -11.76 5.18 9.46
C PRO A 82 -12.01 6.16 10.62
N ASP A 83 -11.38 5.95 11.77
CA ASP A 83 -11.48 6.80 12.96
C ASP A 83 -10.46 7.96 12.99
N ALA A 84 -9.63 8.08 11.94
CA ALA A 84 -8.64 9.15 11.86
C ALA A 84 -9.29 10.54 11.74
N THR A 85 -8.70 11.50 12.45
CA THR A 85 -9.08 12.92 12.36
C THR A 85 -8.65 13.54 11.04
N ASP A 86 -9.23 14.68 10.67
CA ASP A 86 -8.81 15.44 9.49
C ASP A 86 -7.33 15.81 9.54
N ALA A 87 -6.83 16.19 10.71
CA ALA A 87 -5.42 16.53 10.90
C ALA A 87 -4.47 15.35 10.63
N GLU A 88 -4.86 14.13 11.00
CA GLU A 88 -4.10 12.91 10.73
C GLU A 88 -4.14 12.56 9.24
N VAL A 89 -5.28 12.73 8.58
CA VAL A 89 -5.40 12.57 7.12
C VAL A 89 -4.48 13.55 6.38
N GLU A 90 -4.47 14.82 6.77
CA GLU A 90 -3.59 15.83 6.18
C GLU A 90 -2.12 15.55 6.45
N ALA A 91 -1.77 15.08 7.66
CA ALA A 91 -0.42 14.68 7.99
C ALA A 91 0.07 13.51 7.12
N ALA A 92 -0.78 12.50 6.90
CA ALA A 92 -0.48 11.37 6.00
C ALA A 92 -0.31 11.83 4.54
N ALA A 93 -1.15 12.74 4.07
CA ALA A 93 -1.04 13.33 2.73
C ALA A 93 0.28 14.11 2.55
N LYS A 94 0.70 14.87 3.56
CA LYS A 94 2.01 15.57 3.55
C LYS A 94 3.17 14.60 3.51
N ALA A 95 3.12 13.54 4.32
CA ALA A 95 4.13 12.48 4.32
C ALA A 95 4.21 11.79 2.95
N ALA A 96 3.07 11.53 2.32
CA ALA A 96 2.97 10.97 0.97
C ALA A 96 3.26 11.97 -0.17
N ARG A 97 3.66 13.21 0.14
CA ARG A 97 3.96 14.25 -0.86
C ARG A 97 2.78 14.62 -1.78
N CYS A 98 1.55 14.33 -1.39
CA CYS A 98 0.36 14.65 -2.19
C CYS A 98 -0.39 15.90 -1.74
N ASP A 99 -0.13 16.44 -0.56
CA ASP A 99 -0.79 17.64 -0.03
C ASP A 99 -0.73 18.84 -0.99
N HIS A 100 0.41 19.06 -1.64
CA HIS A 100 0.57 20.17 -2.56
C HIS A 100 -0.39 20.10 -3.75
N PHE A 101 -0.46 18.96 -4.44
CA PHE A 101 -1.38 18.84 -5.58
C PHE A 101 -2.84 18.86 -5.13
N ILE A 102 -3.16 18.29 -3.95
CA ILE A 102 -4.51 18.32 -3.42
C ILE A 102 -5.00 19.76 -3.29
N HIS A 103 -4.18 20.67 -2.78
CA HIS A 103 -4.53 22.09 -2.67
C HIS A 103 -4.67 22.81 -4.02
N THR A 104 -4.18 22.25 -5.12
CA THR A 104 -4.41 22.81 -6.47
C THR A 104 -5.76 22.40 -7.07
N LEU A 105 -6.42 21.41 -6.51
CA LEU A 105 -7.72 20.95 -6.97
C LEU A 105 -8.85 21.84 -6.41
N ALA A 106 -9.91 22.00 -7.20
CA ALA A 106 -11.09 22.71 -6.75
C ALA A 106 -11.76 21.96 -5.58
N GLY A 107 -11.76 22.55 -4.39
CA GLY A 107 -12.25 21.93 -3.16
C GLY A 107 -11.16 21.20 -2.33
N GLY A 108 -9.92 21.12 -2.82
CA GLY A 108 -8.82 20.54 -2.04
C GLY A 108 -9.09 19.10 -1.61
N TYR A 109 -9.03 18.84 -0.31
CA TYR A 109 -9.34 17.51 0.25
C TYR A 109 -10.77 17.03 0.03
N ASP A 110 -11.71 17.95 -0.23
CA ASP A 110 -13.11 17.63 -0.51
C ASP A 110 -13.39 17.45 -2.02
N PHE A 111 -12.34 17.49 -2.85
CA PHE A 111 -12.41 17.13 -4.26
C PHE A 111 -12.92 15.69 -4.41
N VAL A 112 -14.01 15.52 -5.18
CA VAL A 112 -14.66 14.22 -5.40
C VAL A 112 -13.97 13.47 -6.55
N ILE A 113 -13.44 12.31 -6.25
CA ILE A 113 -12.90 11.36 -7.23
C ILE A 113 -14.09 10.67 -7.90
N ASN A 114 -14.15 10.66 -9.22
CA ASN A 114 -15.21 9.98 -9.96
C ASN A 114 -15.05 8.44 -9.88
N GLU A 115 -16.10 7.71 -10.26
CA GLU A 115 -16.17 6.25 -10.15
C GLU A 115 -15.00 5.52 -10.87
N GLU A 116 -14.53 6.10 -11.98
CA GLU A 116 -13.41 5.54 -12.75
C GLU A 116 -12.03 6.08 -12.30
N GLY A 117 -12.01 7.06 -11.41
CA GLY A 117 -10.78 7.73 -10.96
C GLY A 117 -10.04 8.53 -12.05
N THR A 118 -10.73 8.80 -13.19
CA THR A 118 -10.11 9.42 -14.38
C THR A 118 -9.85 10.91 -14.22
N ASN A 119 -10.42 11.56 -13.21
CA ASN A 119 -10.20 12.97 -12.89
C ASN A 119 -8.93 13.23 -12.06
N LEU A 120 -8.15 12.17 -11.77
CA LEU A 120 -6.78 12.24 -11.25
C LEU A 120 -5.83 11.54 -12.22
N SER A 121 -4.58 12.03 -12.32
CA SER A 121 -3.53 11.32 -13.04
C SER A 121 -3.15 10.01 -12.32
N GLN A 122 -2.52 9.08 -13.04
CA GLN A 122 -2.07 7.82 -12.46
C GLN A 122 -1.14 8.05 -11.24
N GLY A 123 -0.18 8.96 -11.36
CA GLY A 123 0.72 9.29 -10.27
C GLY A 123 0.01 9.92 -9.07
N GLN A 124 -0.99 10.80 -9.30
CA GLN A 124 -1.81 11.38 -8.23
C GLN A 124 -2.60 10.30 -7.48
N ARG A 125 -3.23 9.36 -8.21
CA ARG A 125 -3.91 8.22 -7.61
C ARG A 125 -2.96 7.37 -6.76
N GLN A 126 -1.77 7.12 -7.25
CA GLN A 126 -0.76 6.35 -6.52
C GLN A 126 -0.33 7.05 -5.22
N LEU A 127 -0.08 8.37 -5.27
CA LEU A 127 0.23 9.15 -4.07
C LEU A 127 -0.90 9.12 -3.03
N VAL A 128 -2.16 9.21 -3.44
CA VAL A 128 -3.33 9.07 -2.54
C VAL A 128 -3.37 7.68 -1.90
N THR A 129 -3.07 6.63 -2.67
CA THR A 129 -3.00 5.25 -2.15
C THR A 129 -1.85 5.09 -1.15
N ILE A 130 -0.69 5.72 -1.39
CA ILE A 130 0.42 5.73 -0.44
C ILE A 130 0.04 6.48 0.85
N ALA A 131 -0.65 7.63 0.75
CA ALA A 131 -1.17 8.35 1.91
C ALA A 131 -2.13 7.50 2.75
N ARG A 132 -3.01 6.73 2.11
CA ARG A 132 -3.88 5.74 2.75
C ARG A 132 -3.07 4.69 3.52
N ALA A 133 -2.01 4.15 2.93
CA ALA A 133 -1.14 3.15 3.55
C ALA A 133 -0.35 3.74 4.73
N ILE A 134 0.15 4.97 4.63
CA ILE A 134 0.81 5.69 5.73
C ILE A 134 -0.17 5.89 6.89
N LEU A 135 -1.41 6.32 6.61
CA LEU A 135 -2.44 6.53 7.62
C LEU A 135 -2.85 5.24 8.31
N ALA A 136 -2.90 4.12 7.58
CA ALA A 136 -3.21 2.81 8.12
C ALA A 136 -2.18 2.35 9.15
N ASP A 137 -0.92 2.77 9.01
CA ASP A 137 0.19 2.53 9.94
C ASP A 137 0.36 1.06 10.35
N ARG A 138 0.41 0.17 9.35
CA ARG A 138 0.55 -1.26 9.57
C ARG A 138 2.03 -1.67 9.68
N PRO A 139 2.36 -2.72 10.47
CA PRO A 139 3.74 -3.15 10.69
C PRO A 139 4.41 -3.76 9.46
N ALA A 140 3.63 -4.35 8.55
CA ALA A 140 4.12 -4.95 7.32
C ALA A 140 3.51 -4.32 6.08
N LEU A 141 4.29 -4.23 5.01
CA LEU A 141 3.91 -3.64 3.73
C LEU A 141 4.06 -4.66 2.60
N ILE A 142 3.10 -4.62 1.67
CA ILE A 142 3.19 -5.30 0.39
C ILE A 142 3.14 -4.24 -0.70
N LEU A 143 4.23 -4.13 -1.45
CA LEU A 143 4.44 -3.10 -2.44
C LEU A 143 4.64 -3.76 -3.80
N ASP A 144 3.78 -3.39 -4.77
CA ASP A 144 3.94 -3.83 -6.16
C ASP A 144 4.46 -2.64 -6.97
N GLU A 145 5.74 -2.73 -7.35
CA GLU A 145 6.41 -1.65 -8.08
C GLU A 145 5.98 -1.62 -9.54
N ALA A 146 5.15 -0.65 -9.90
CA ALA A 146 5.00 -0.26 -11.28
C ALA A 146 4.81 1.26 -11.41
N THR A 147 5.89 1.93 -11.74
CA THR A 147 5.91 3.35 -12.13
C THR A 147 5.78 3.53 -13.65
N SER A 148 5.38 2.50 -14.39
CA SER A 148 5.19 2.59 -15.83
C SER A 148 4.11 3.64 -16.17
N ASN A 149 4.44 4.59 -17.03
CA ASN A 149 3.60 5.68 -17.53
C ASN A 149 3.38 6.88 -16.58
N VAL A 150 4.32 7.17 -15.70
CA VAL A 150 4.34 8.38 -14.87
C VAL A 150 5.49 9.28 -15.32
N ASP A 151 5.28 10.60 -15.31
CA ASP A 151 6.35 11.55 -15.61
C ASP A 151 7.45 11.54 -14.53
N THR A 152 8.68 11.89 -14.91
CA THR A 152 9.85 11.81 -14.04
C THR A 152 9.69 12.58 -12.72
N ARG A 153 9.04 13.74 -12.72
CA ARG A 153 8.86 14.54 -11.51
C ARG A 153 7.90 13.85 -10.54
N THR A 154 6.82 13.31 -11.06
CA THR A 154 5.85 12.56 -10.24
C THR A 154 6.44 11.24 -9.75
N GLU A 155 7.27 10.56 -10.56
CA GLU A 155 8.01 9.37 -10.17
C GLU A 155 8.94 9.64 -8.97
N GLU A 156 9.67 10.76 -8.96
CA GLU A 156 10.48 11.16 -7.80
C GLU A 156 9.63 11.39 -6.53
N LEU A 157 8.43 11.97 -6.66
CA LEU A 157 7.52 12.16 -5.53
C LEU A 157 7.02 10.82 -4.98
N ILE A 158 6.66 9.90 -5.88
CA ILE A 158 6.23 8.55 -5.52
C ILE A 158 7.35 7.82 -4.79
N GLN A 159 8.58 7.87 -5.31
CA GLN A 159 9.72 7.22 -4.67
C GLN A 159 9.96 7.75 -3.25
N ARG A 160 9.94 9.06 -3.07
CA ARG A 160 10.09 9.68 -1.74
C ARG A 160 8.94 9.31 -0.78
N ALA A 161 7.72 9.22 -1.30
CA ALA A 161 6.56 8.79 -0.52
C ALA A 161 6.68 7.31 -0.11
N MET A 162 7.18 6.45 -1.01
CA MET A 162 7.45 5.05 -0.73
C MET A 162 8.55 4.88 0.32
N ASP A 163 9.66 5.65 0.22
CA ASP A 163 10.74 5.64 1.21
C ASP A 163 10.20 6.01 2.61
N GLU A 164 9.31 7.01 2.68
CA GLU A 164 8.67 7.40 3.94
C GLU A 164 7.74 6.29 4.46
N LEU A 165 6.94 5.68 3.59
CA LEU A 165 6.06 4.57 3.95
C LEU A 165 6.84 3.37 4.49
N MET A 166 7.96 3.00 3.87
CA MET A 166 8.78 1.83 4.25
C MET A 166 9.57 2.04 5.54
N ARG A 167 9.75 3.27 5.99
CA ARG A 167 10.60 3.58 7.15
C ARG A 167 10.12 2.86 8.42
N GLY A 168 10.98 1.99 8.97
CA GLY A 168 10.72 1.24 10.20
C GLY A 168 9.72 0.09 10.06
N ARG A 169 9.27 -0.23 8.84
CA ARG A 169 8.31 -1.31 8.57
C ARG A 169 8.96 -2.44 7.79
N THR A 170 8.46 -3.65 8.01
CA THR A 170 8.85 -4.81 7.18
C THR A 170 8.16 -4.70 5.83
N SER A 171 8.93 -4.70 4.74
CA SER A 171 8.40 -4.43 3.40
C SER A 171 8.69 -5.58 2.45
N PHE A 172 7.67 -6.05 1.76
CA PHE A 172 7.77 -7.02 0.66
C PHE A 172 7.55 -6.28 -0.66
N VAL A 173 8.60 -6.17 -1.45
CA VAL A 173 8.59 -5.46 -2.73
C VAL A 173 8.56 -6.48 -3.86
N ILE A 174 7.56 -6.40 -4.74
CA ILE A 174 7.42 -7.26 -5.92
C ILE A 174 8.03 -6.53 -7.12
N ALA A 175 9.02 -7.17 -7.77
CA ALA A 175 9.68 -6.64 -8.95
C ALA A 175 9.70 -7.65 -10.12
#